data_12ba10c1ac9db50889724509cfc4cb86
#
_entry.id   12ba10c1ac9db50889724509cfc4cb86
#
_cell.length_a   1.000
_cell.length_b   1.000
_cell.length_c   1.000
_cell.angle_alpha   90.00
_cell.angle_beta   90.00
_cell.angle_gamma   90.00
#
_symmetry.space_group_name_H-M   'P 1'
#
loop_
_entity.id
_entity.type
_entity.pdbx_description
1 polymer ?
#
loop_
_entity_poly.entity_id
_entity_poly.type
_entity_poly.pdbx_seq_one_letter_code
_entity_poly.pdbx_strand_id
1 'polypeptide(L)'
;MAWLALISFVRIATKVSIFPRPLTPADALDLVEEWLARPNATVLHPGDRHATILREQLLPTGTAGNLTSDAHLAALAIEHGARLATFDADFHRFADLRLEFLRP
;
A
#
# COMPACT_ATOMS: atom_id res chain seq x y z
N MET A 1 -0.92 -5.71 6.74
CA MET A 1 -0.11 -4.53 6.39
C MET A 1 1.00 -4.93 5.44
N ALA A 2 1.46 -4.02 4.64
CA ALA A 2 2.58 -4.23 3.74
C ALA A 2 3.70 -3.25 4.06
N TRP A 3 4.96 -3.71 4.04
CA TRP A 3 6.10 -2.85 4.31
C TRP A 3 6.20 -1.68 3.35
N LEU A 4 5.89 -1.89 2.08
CA LEU A 4 5.89 -0.78 1.10
C LEU A 4 4.92 0.33 1.51
N ALA A 5 3.75 -0.02 2.00
CA ALA A 5 2.78 0.96 2.48
C ALA A 5 3.27 1.70 3.72
N LEU A 6 3.90 0.99 4.65
CA LEU A 6 4.46 1.59 5.87
C LEU A 6 5.60 2.55 5.53
N ILE A 7 6.49 2.17 4.64
CA ILE A 7 7.60 3.04 4.20
C ILE A 7 7.06 4.25 3.46
N SER A 8 6.06 4.08 2.61
CA SER A 8 5.42 5.18 1.89
C SER A 8 4.75 6.15 2.85
N PHE A 9 4.13 5.66 3.93
CA PHE A 9 3.59 6.52 4.97
C PHE A 9 4.67 7.39 5.60
N VAL A 10 5.81 6.80 5.99
CA VAL A 10 6.91 7.55 6.58
C VAL A 10 7.41 8.63 5.63
N ARG A 11 7.58 8.27 4.35
CA ARG A 11 8.05 9.21 3.33
C ARG A 11 7.10 10.41 3.17
N ILE A 12 5.80 10.16 3.12
CA ILE A 12 4.80 11.20 2.88
C ILE A 12 4.59 12.05 4.14
N ALA A 13 4.45 11.41 5.30
CA ALA A 13 4.16 12.09 6.55
C ALA A 13 5.28 13.03 7.02
N THR A 14 6.51 12.79 6.57
CA THR A 14 7.67 13.62 6.92
C THR A 14 7.99 14.69 5.87
N LYS A 15 7.23 14.78 4.78
CA LYS A 15 7.49 15.77 3.72
C LYS A 15 6.93 17.13 4.06
N VAL A 16 7.81 18.13 4.13
CA VAL A 16 7.46 19.55 4.34
C VAL A 16 6.60 20.07 3.17
N SER A 17 6.85 19.59 1.96
CA SER A 17 6.12 20.02 0.77
C SER A 17 4.64 19.60 0.75
N ILE A 18 4.26 18.59 1.54
CA ILE A 18 2.90 18.05 1.58
C ILE A 18 2.14 18.54 2.81
N PHE A 19 2.79 18.60 3.96
CA PHE A 19 2.18 18.98 5.22
C PHE A 19 2.82 20.23 5.80
N PRO A 20 2.02 21.24 6.24
CA PRO A 20 2.55 22.43 6.92
C PRO A 20 3.32 22.07 8.20
N ARG A 21 2.90 21.01 8.89
CA ARG A 21 3.54 20.49 10.09
C ARG A 21 3.82 19.00 9.90
N PRO A 22 4.89 18.66 9.18
CA PRO A 22 5.22 17.26 8.95
C PRO A 22 5.65 16.59 10.27
N LEU A 23 5.42 15.28 10.34
CA LEU A 23 5.95 14.48 11.44
C LEU A 23 7.47 14.42 11.35
N THR A 24 8.14 14.33 12.50
CA THR A 24 9.55 13.97 12.49
C THR A 24 9.71 12.51 12.09
N PRO A 25 10.88 12.11 11.57
CA PRO A 25 11.13 10.69 11.30
C PRO A 25 10.87 9.80 12.52
N ALA A 26 11.28 10.25 13.71
CA ALA A 26 11.06 9.49 14.94
C ALA A 26 9.57 9.29 15.21
N ASP A 27 8.76 10.35 15.10
CA ASP A 27 7.32 10.26 15.35
C ASP A 27 6.63 9.37 14.34
N ALA A 28 7.00 9.44 13.06
CA ALA A 28 6.43 8.59 12.03
C ALA A 28 6.76 7.12 12.27
N LEU A 29 8.00 6.82 12.64
CA LEU A 29 8.43 5.45 12.95
C LEU A 29 7.79 4.91 14.23
N ASP A 30 7.58 5.75 15.23
CA ASP A 30 6.85 5.37 16.44
C ASP A 30 5.43 4.91 16.12
N LEU A 31 4.75 5.59 15.20
CA LEU A 31 3.43 5.18 14.75
C LEU A 31 3.47 3.84 14.02
N VAL A 32 4.46 3.63 13.17
CA VAL A 32 4.61 2.34 12.47
C VAL A 32 4.82 1.20 13.48
N GLU A 33 5.68 1.41 14.47
CA GLU A 33 5.93 0.42 15.52
C GLU A 33 4.67 0.14 16.34
N GLU A 34 3.90 1.18 16.67
CA GLU A 34 2.63 1.04 17.37
C GLU A 34 1.64 0.21 16.59
N TRP A 35 1.51 0.44 15.28
CA TRP A 35 0.62 -0.35 14.43
C TRP A 35 1.06 -1.81 14.36
N LEU A 36 2.36 -2.06 14.20
CA LEU A 36 2.89 -3.42 14.12
C LEU A 36 2.77 -4.19 15.44
N ALA A 37 2.73 -3.48 16.57
CA ALA A 37 2.60 -4.10 17.89
C ALA A 37 1.18 -4.53 18.24
N ARG A 38 0.17 -4.11 17.46
CA ARG A 38 -1.22 -4.47 17.75
C ARG A 38 -1.43 -5.98 17.60
N PRO A 39 -2.20 -6.63 18.50
CA PRO A 39 -2.36 -8.08 18.45
C PRO A 39 -2.92 -8.64 17.15
N ASN A 40 -3.73 -7.86 16.44
CA ASN A 40 -4.36 -8.26 15.19
C ASN A 40 -3.58 -7.79 13.95
N ALA A 41 -2.44 -7.14 14.14
CA ALA A 41 -1.63 -6.67 13.03
C ALA A 41 -0.81 -7.83 12.44
N THR A 42 -0.80 -7.91 11.12
CA THR A 42 -0.01 -8.88 10.38
C THR A 42 0.64 -8.18 9.20
N VAL A 43 1.92 -8.48 8.96
CA VAL A 43 2.62 -8.03 7.77
C VAL A 43 2.45 -9.09 6.70
N LEU A 44 1.93 -8.69 5.54
CA LEU A 44 1.76 -9.56 4.39
C LEU A 44 3.04 -9.57 3.55
N HIS A 45 3.43 -10.76 3.12
CA HIS A 45 4.60 -10.95 2.28
C HIS A 45 4.19 -11.57 0.94
N PRO A 46 4.91 -11.26 -0.16
CA PRO A 46 4.67 -11.91 -1.43
C PRO A 46 4.82 -13.43 -1.31
N GLY A 47 3.86 -14.16 -1.86
CA GLY A 47 3.89 -15.61 -1.94
C GLY A 47 4.23 -16.10 -3.33
N ASP A 48 4.02 -17.40 -3.56
CA ASP A 48 4.38 -18.07 -4.82
C ASP A 48 3.62 -17.53 -6.03
N ARG A 49 2.42 -16.99 -5.82
CA ARG A 49 1.58 -16.49 -6.89
C ARG A 49 1.76 -15.00 -7.17
N HIS A 50 2.62 -14.33 -6.41
CA HIS A 50 2.73 -12.86 -6.49
C HIS A 50 3.12 -12.38 -7.88
N ALA A 51 4.12 -13.00 -8.50
CA ALA A 51 4.58 -12.59 -9.83
C ALA A 51 3.48 -12.74 -10.88
N THR A 52 2.71 -13.83 -10.84
CA THR A 52 1.61 -14.06 -11.76
C THR A 52 0.50 -13.03 -11.58
N ILE A 53 0.12 -12.75 -10.33
CA ILE A 53 -0.92 -11.77 -10.03
C ILE A 53 -0.46 -10.36 -10.41
N LEU A 54 0.78 -10.01 -10.09
CA LEU A 54 1.36 -8.72 -10.47
C LEU A 54 1.30 -8.51 -11.99
N ARG A 55 1.66 -9.54 -12.76
CA ARG A 55 1.57 -9.50 -14.21
C ARG A 55 0.13 -9.24 -14.67
N GLU A 56 -0.84 -9.93 -14.09
CA GLU A 56 -2.25 -9.76 -14.42
C GLU A 56 -2.75 -8.34 -14.14
N GLN A 57 -2.22 -7.70 -13.09
CA GLN A 57 -2.62 -6.33 -12.76
C GLN A 57 -1.91 -5.28 -13.62
N LEU A 58 -0.66 -5.51 -14.02
CA LEU A 58 0.11 -4.54 -14.79
C LEU A 58 -0.16 -4.57 -16.29
N LEU A 59 -0.32 -5.73 -16.91
CA LEU A 59 -0.47 -5.84 -18.35
C LEU A 59 -1.65 -5.00 -18.90
N PRO A 60 -2.84 -5.02 -18.28
CA PRO A 60 -3.96 -4.22 -18.79
C PRO A 60 -3.73 -2.72 -18.76
N THR A 61 -2.79 -2.23 -17.95
CA THR A 61 -2.51 -0.78 -17.85
C THR A 61 -1.73 -0.26 -19.05
N GLY A 62 -1.08 -1.13 -19.83
CA GLY A 62 -0.26 -0.77 -20.96
C GLY A 62 1.08 -0.13 -20.60
N THR A 63 1.32 0.11 -19.33
CA THR A 63 2.57 0.70 -18.82
C THR A 63 2.80 0.21 -17.40
N ALA A 64 4.05 0.24 -16.95
CA ALA A 64 4.39 -0.05 -15.57
C ALA A 64 4.71 1.26 -14.84
N GLY A 65 5.92 1.75 -14.95
CA GLY A 65 6.31 3.05 -14.40
C GLY A 65 5.81 3.29 -12.98
N ASN A 66 5.11 4.39 -12.79
CA ASN A 66 4.59 4.81 -11.49
C ASN A 66 3.49 3.89 -10.93
N LEU A 67 2.91 3.04 -11.79
CA LEU A 67 1.87 2.09 -11.36
C LEU A 67 2.45 0.81 -10.76
N THR A 68 3.74 0.58 -10.88
CA THR A 68 4.38 -0.67 -10.44
C THR A 68 4.20 -0.89 -8.94
N SER A 69 4.44 0.14 -8.12
CA SER A 69 4.26 0.03 -6.66
C SER A 69 2.80 -0.21 -6.28
N ASP A 70 1.88 0.47 -6.93
CA ASP A 70 0.44 0.29 -6.68
C ASP A 70 0.00 -1.12 -7.08
N ALA A 71 0.47 -1.62 -8.22
CA ALA A 71 0.17 -2.97 -8.67
C ALA A 71 0.76 -4.03 -7.72
N HIS A 72 1.93 -3.77 -7.13
CA HIS A 72 2.51 -4.64 -6.12
C HIS A 72 1.59 -4.75 -4.89
N LEU A 73 1.10 -3.61 -4.39
CA LEU A 73 0.18 -3.60 -3.25
C LEU A 73 -1.14 -4.29 -3.60
N ALA A 74 -1.67 -4.04 -4.79
CA ALA A 74 -2.88 -4.71 -5.26
C ALA A 74 -2.69 -6.23 -5.34
N ALA A 75 -1.57 -6.67 -5.93
CA ALA A 75 -1.27 -8.09 -6.06
C ALA A 75 -1.12 -8.77 -4.70
N LEU A 76 -0.48 -8.09 -3.74
CA LEU A 76 -0.32 -8.59 -2.38
C LEU A 76 -1.68 -8.80 -1.71
N ALA A 77 -2.58 -7.82 -1.82
CA ALA A 77 -3.92 -7.93 -1.26
C ALA A 77 -4.72 -9.05 -1.93
N ILE A 78 -4.67 -9.15 -3.25
CA ILE A 78 -5.38 -10.19 -4.01
C ILE A 78 -4.89 -11.58 -3.61
N GLU A 79 -3.59 -11.79 -3.54
CA GLU A 79 -3.01 -13.08 -3.18
C GLU A 79 -3.47 -13.56 -1.81
N HIS A 80 -3.58 -12.65 -0.86
CA HIS A 80 -3.96 -12.97 0.52
C HIS A 80 -5.48 -12.87 0.76
N GLY A 81 -6.27 -12.60 -0.27
CA GLY A 81 -7.71 -12.43 -0.12
C GLY A 81 -8.08 -11.25 0.77
N ALA A 82 -7.20 -10.25 0.85
CA ALA A 82 -7.38 -9.08 1.70
C ALA A 82 -8.05 -7.93 0.95
N ARG A 83 -8.63 -7.02 1.72
CA ARG A 83 -9.17 -5.76 1.21
C ARG A 83 -8.12 -4.68 1.35
N LEU A 84 -7.96 -3.84 0.34
CA LEU A 84 -7.08 -2.69 0.40
C LEU A 84 -7.88 -1.45 0.76
N ALA A 85 -7.54 -0.82 1.89
CA ALA A 85 -8.11 0.45 2.29
C ALA A 85 -7.22 1.58 1.77
N THR A 86 -7.80 2.53 1.06
CA THR A 86 -7.04 3.60 0.43
C THR A 86 -7.89 4.85 0.23
N PHE A 87 -7.24 6.02 0.21
CA PHE A 87 -7.85 7.28 -0.23
C PHE A 87 -7.64 7.52 -1.73
N ASP A 88 -6.81 6.71 -2.39
CA ASP A 88 -6.42 6.92 -3.78
C ASP A 88 -7.35 6.19 -4.73
N ALA A 89 -8.13 6.95 -5.51
CA ALA A 89 -9.05 6.40 -6.49
C ALA A 89 -8.36 5.65 -7.63
N ASP A 90 -7.05 5.85 -7.83
CA ASP A 90 -6.31 5.16 -8.89
C ASP A 90 -6.30 3.64 -8.71
N PHE A 91 -6.50 3.14 -7.48
CA PHE A 91 -6.61 1.70 -7.23
C PHE A 91 -7.85 1.07 -7.86
N HIS A 92 -8.85 1.83 -8.26
CA HIS A 92 -10.03 1.30 -8.97
C HIS A 92 -9.69 0.67 -10.32
N ARG A 93 -8.54 0.95 -10.88
CA ARG A 93 -8.08 0.35 -12.14
C ARG A 93 -7.77 -1.16 -12.03
N PHE A 94 -7.58 -1.66 -10.82
CA PHE A 94 -7.27 -3.07 -10.57
C PHE A 94 -8.57 -3.82 -10.29
N ALA A 95 -9.13 -4.47 -11.33
CA ALA A 95 -10.47 -5.04 -11.32
C ALA A 95 -10.68 -6.15 -10.27
N ASP A 96 -9.64 -6.96 -10.01
CA ASP A 96 -9.73 -8.10 -9.09
C ASP A 96 -9.52 -7.70 -7.64
N LEU A 97 -9.18 -6.44 -7.38
CA LEU A 97 -8.88 -5.93 -6.06
C LEU A 97 -10.15 -5.57 -5.30
N ARG A 98 -10.25 -6.05 -4.06
CA ARG A 98 -11.30 -5.60 -3.15
C ARG A 98 -10.85 -4.29 -2.50
N LEU A 99 -11.55 -3.22 -2.80
CA LEU A 99 -11.25 -1.90 -2.28
C LEU A 99 -12.19 -1.49 -1.18
N GLU A 100 -11.62 -0.84 -0.16
CA GLU A 100 -12.35 0.00 0.76
C GLU A 100 -11.84 1.43 0.54
N PHE A 101 -12.61 2.21 -0.20
CA PHE A 101 -12.23 3.59 -0.51
C PHE A 101 -12.57 4.48 0.68
N LEU A 102 -11.52 5.06 1.27
CA LEU A 102 -11.66 5.92 2.44
C LEU A 102 -11.94 7.35 2.00
N ARG A 103 -12.83 8.01 2.69
CA ARG A 103 -13.14 9.43 2.47
C ARG A 103 -12.64 10.24 3.65
N PRO A 104 -11.97 11.38 3.37
CA PRO A 104 -11.51 12.26 4.45
C PRO A 104 -12.67 12.86 5.24
#